data_c88ce0d2235b9923b77a8050264bfd72
#
_entry.id   c88ce0d2235b9923b77a8050264bfd72
#
_cell.length_a   1.000
_cell.length_b   1.000
_cell.length_c   1.000
_cell.angle_alpha   90.00
_cell.angle_beta   90.00
_cell.angle_gamma   90.00
#
_symmetry.space_group_name_H-M   'P 1'
#
loop_
_entity.id
_entity.type
_entity.pdbx_description
1 polymer ?
#
loop_
_entity_poly.entity_id
_entity_poly.type
_entity_poly.pdbx_seq_one_letter_code
_entity_poly.pdbx_strand_id
1 'polypeptide(L)'
;MIPGAALAVGDRLPTLVKPPLTRATLAYFCGASNDHNPLHIDPDAARAAGMEDVFAHGMLNMAYLGQLITGWVPQAYLRSFEVKFGAIVKLGEQLICDGEITDVGEQGANRRVVIRLVATNQSGEEKLVGEAVVELPLSATIPVHGK
;
A
#
# COMPACT_ATOMS: atom_id res chain seq x y z
N MET A 1 -8.05 -5.60 18.74
CA MET A 1 -6.87 -6.52 18.86
C MET A 1 -7.39 -7.93 19.05
N ILE A 2 -7.02 -8.85 18.16
CA ILE A 2 -7.37 -10.28 18.26
C ILE A 2 -6.11 -11.14 18.18
N PRO A 3 -6.12 -12.36 18.74
CA PRO A 3 -5.03 -13.32 18.51
C PRO A 3 -4.87 -13.65 17.02
N GLY A 4 -3.64 -13.88 16.57
CA GLY A 4 -3.37 -14.30 15.18
C GLY A 4 -4.15 -15.56 14.79
N ALA A 5 -4.34 -16.47 15.74
CA ALA A 5 -5.17 -17.66 15.58
C ALA A 5 -6.65 -17.36 15.26
N ALA A 6 -7.15 -16.18 15.59
CA ALA A 6 -8.53 -15.77 15.38
C ALA A 6 -8.76 -14.97 14.07
N LEU A 7 -7.69 -14.68 13.32
CA LEU A 7 -7.83 -14.02 12.01
C LEU A 7 -8.65 -14.90 11.05
N ALA A 8 -9.56 -14.28 10.34
CA ALA A 8 -10.48 -14.97 9.43
C ALA A 8 -10.58 -14.25 8.07
N VAL A 9 -11.02 -14.99 7.07
CA VAL A 9 -11.38 -14.42 5.77
C VAL A 9 -12.47 -13.36 5.96
N GLY A 10 -12.31 -12.21 5.31
CA GLY A 10 -13.17 -11.05 5.42
C GLY A 10 -12.77 -10.05 6.52
N ASP A 11 -11.80 -10.39 7.38
CA ASP A 11 -11.24 -9.40 8.31
C ASP A 11 -10.48 -8.31 7.54
N ARG A 12 -10.57 -7.07 8.03
CA ARG A 12 -9.95 -5.91 7.37
C ARG A 12 -8.81 -5.34 8.20
N LEU A 13 -7.76 -4.92 7.51
CA LEU A 13 -6.68 -4.16 8.10
C LEU A 13 -7.15 -2.75 8.47
N PRO A 14 -6.52 -2.10 9.47
CA PRO A 14 -6.72 -0.67 9.69
C PRO A 14 -6.38 0.14 8.45
N THR A 15 -7.34 0.90 7.91
CA THR A 15 -7.16 1.74 6.73
C THR A 15 -6.02 2.74 6.93
N LEU A 16 -5.13 2.86 5.95
CA LEU A 16 -4.08 3.87 5.94
C LEU A 16 -4.46 5.00 4.97
N VAL A 17 -4.69 6.20 5.50
CA VAL A 17 -4.97 7.39 4.70
C VAL A 17 -3.71 8.27 4.65
N LYS A 18 -3.25 8.60 3.44
CA LYS A 18 -2.07 9.46 3.24
C LYS A 18 -2.51 10.91 3.04
N PRO A 19 -1.67 11.90 3.39
CA PRO A 19 -1.93 13.28 3.02
C PRO A 19 -2.04 13.45 1.49
N PRO A 20 -2.71 14.51 1.00
CA PRO A 20 -2.72 14.84 -0.42
C PRO A 20 -1.31 14.94 -1.00
N LEU A 21 -1.11 14.36 -2.19
CA LEU A 21 0.19 14.35 -2.86
C LEU A 21 0.67 15.77 -3.19
N THR A 22 1.90 16.07 -2.82
CA THR A 22 2.54 17.37 -3.10
C THR A 22 3.83 17.20 -3.90
N ARG A 23 4.29 18.27 -4.58
CA ARG A 23 5.61 18.29 -5.22
C ARG A 23 6.74 18.04 -4.22
N ALA A 24 6.61 18.53 -2.99
CA ALA A 24 7.60 18.28 -1.94
C ALA A 24 7.70 16.77 -1.63
N THR A 25 6.57 16.07 -1.54
CA THR A 25 6.55 14.61 -1.36
C THR A 25 7.31 13.89 -2.48
N LEU A 26 7.10 14.31 -3.73
CA LEU A 26 7.80 13.72 -4.89
C LEU A 26 9.31 14.00 -4.87
N ALA A 27 9.71 15.22 -4.50
CA ALA A 27 11.13 15.58 -4.36
C ALA A 27 11.82 14.74 -3.27
N TYR A 28 11.19 14.56 -2.11
CA TYR A 28 11.72 13.72 -1.04
C TYR A 28 11.84 12.27 -1.47
N PHE A 29 10.82 11.74 -2.13
CA PHE A 29 10.88 10.36 -2.62
C PHE A 29 11.94 10.16 -3.71
N CYS A 30 12.07 11.12 -4.63
CA CYS A 30 13.12 11.12 -5.65
C CYS A 30 14.53 11.02 -5.01
N GLY A 31 14.79 11.83 -3.98
CA GLY A 31 16.07 11.78 -3.25
C GLY A 31 16.28 10.48 -2.48
N ALA A 32 15.23 9.94 -1.87
CA ALA A 32 15.31 8.72 -1.06
C ALA A 32 15.41 7.44 -1.92
N SER A 33 14.70 7.39 -3.04
CA SER A 33 14.63 6.21 -3.92
C SER A 33 15.69 6.18 -5.01
N ASN A 34 16.36 7.29 -5.26
CA ASN A 34 17.24 7.51 -6.43
C ASN A 34 16.50 7.38 -7.78
N ASP A 35 15.19 7.52 -7.79
CA ASP A 35 14.38 7.59 -9.01
C ASP A 35 14.26 9.07 -9.45
N HIS A 36 15.18 9.49 -10.31
CA HIS A 36 15.29 10.86 -10.79
C HIS A 36 14.59 11.08 -12.14
N ASN A 37 13.59 10.25 -12.47
CA ASN A 37 12.81 10.46 -13.70
C ASN A 37 12.16 11.85 -13.67
N PRO A 38 12.48 12.74 -14.65
CA PRO A 38 12.00 14.12 -14.65
C PRO A 38 10.48 14.26 -14.69
N LEU A 39 9.75 13.26 -15.18
CA LEU A 39 8.27 13.27 -15.20
C LEU A 39 7.64 13.42 -13.82
N HIS A 40 8.37 13.10 -12.76
CA HIS A 40 7.89 13.18 -11.39
C HIS A 40 8.27 14.48 -10.67
N ILE A 41 9.23 15.26 -11.20
CA ILE A 41 9.81 16.40 -10.49
C ILE A 41 9.88 17.68 -11.33
N ASP A 42 9.87 17.57 -12.66
CA ASP A 42 9.98 18.70 -13.60
C ASP A 42 8.65 18.88 -14.36
N PRO A 43 7.87 19.95 -14.06
CA PRO A 43 6.62 20.21 -14.76
C PRO A 43 6.77 20.43 -16.28
N ASP A 44 7.90 20.97 -16.72
CA ASP A 44 8.12 21.22 -18.14
C ASP A 44 8.40 19.91 -18.88
N ALA A 45 9.16 19.00 -18.27
CA ALA A 45 9.36 17.65 -18.80
C ALA A 45 8.04 16.86 -18.82
N ALA A 46 7.25 16.94 -17.77
CA ALA A 46 5.93 16.28 -17.71
C ALA A 46 4.99 16.78 -18.83
N ARG A 47 4.90 18.10 -19.03
CA ARG A 47 4.08 18.70 -20.10
C ARG A 47 4.59 18.34 -21.49
N ALA A 48 5.91 18.34 -21.70
CA ALA A 48 6.50 17.90 -22.97
C ALA A 48 6.17 16.44 -23.29
N ALA A 49 5.94 15.61 -22.28
CA ALA A 49 5.50 14.22 -22.40
C ALA A 49 3.96 14.07 -22.52
N GLY A 50 3.21 15.17 -22.60
CA GLY A 50 1.75 15.16 -22.73
C GLY A 50 0.97 15.05 -21.43
N MET A 51 1.64 15.18 -20.28
CA MET A 51 1.00 15.19 -18.96
C MET A 51 0.61 16.62 -18.59
N GLU A 52 -0.44 16.76 -17.77
CA GLU A 52 -0.87 18.06 -17.25
C GLU A 52 0.15 18.68 -16.29
N ASP A 53 0.71 17.85 -15.42
CA ASP A 53 1.70 18.21 -14.41
C ASP A 53 2.50 16.96 -14.02
N VAL A 54 3.46 17.10 -13.10
CA VAL A 54 4.15 15.98 -12.47
C VAL A 54 3.15 15.07 -11.73
N PHE A 55 3.48 13.82 -11.59
CA PHE A 55 2.64 12.81 -10.94
C PHE A 55 3.48 11.87 -10.08
N ALA A 56 2.83 11.08 -9.25
CA ALA A 56 3.51 10.20 -8.30
C ALA A 56 4.36 9.13 -9.00
N HIS A 57 5.54 8.87 -8.45
CA HIS A 57 6.26 7.64 -8.73
C HIS A 57 5.37 6.43 -8.40
N GLY A 58 5.28 5.47 -9.30
CA GLY A 58 4.53 4.24 -9.04
C GLY A 58 5.01 3.54 -7.77
N MET A 59 6.33 3.49 -7.56
CA MET A 59 6.93 2.88 -6.38
C MET A 59 6.63 3.61 -5.08
N LEU A 60 6.37 4.93 -5.09
CA LEU A 60 5.87 5.65 -3.92
C LEU A 60 4.49 5.13 -3.52
N ASN A 61 3.61 4.94 -4.49
CA ASN A 61 2.26 4.42 -4.25
C ASN A 61 2.30 2.97 -3.73
N MET A 62 3.18 2.13 -4.29
CA MET A 62 3.44 0.78 -3.78
C MET A 62 3.97 0.81 -2.34
N ALA A 63 4.88 1.74 -2.02
CA ALA A 63 5.41 1.90 -0.68
C ALA A 63 4.32 2.23 0.36
N TYR A 64 3.27 2.96 -0.02
CA TYR A 64 2.14 3.23 0.88
C TYR A 64 1.33 1.97 1.20
N LEU A 65 1.11 1.07 0.22
CA LEU A 65 0.55 -0.25 0.50
C LEU A 65 1.49 -1.10 1.36
N GLY A 66 2.80 -1.00 1.16
CA GLY A 66 3.79 -1.62 2.03
C GLY A 66 3.70 -1.09 3.47
N GLN A 67 3.49 0.22 3.66
CA GLN A 67 3.27 0.82 4.97
C GLN A 67 1.98 0.33 5.65
N LEU A 68 0.91 0.09 4.88
CA LEU A 68 -0.31 -0.52 5.41
C LEU A 68 0.02 -1.86 6.07
N ILE A 69 0.79 -2.72 5.38
CA ILE A 69 1.14 -4.05 5.88
C ILE A 69 2.08 -3.94 7.08
N THR A 70 3.15 -3.14 6.99
CA THR A 70 4.16 -3.03 8.05
C THR A 70 3.67 -2.22 9.26
N GLY A 71 2.63 -1.43 9.11
CA GLY A 71 1.91 -0.81 10.21
C GLY A 71 0.96 -1.77 10.92
N TRP A 72 0.56 -2.84 10.24
CA TRP A 72 -0.32 -3.88 10.78
C TRP A 72 0.46 -5.00 11.46
N VAL A 73 1.52 -5.51 10.81
CA VAL A 73 2.40 -6.56 11.37
C VAL A 73 3.87 -6.21 11.17
N PRO A 74 4.79 -6.74 12.01
CA PRO A 74 6.22 -6.61 11.78
C PRO A 74 6.64 -7.08 10.38
N GLN A 75 7.51 -6.34 9.72
CA GLN A 75 8.00 -6.64 8.38
C GLN A 75 8.61 -8.06 8.28
N ALA A 76 9.17 -8.58 9.37
CA ALA A 76 9.74 -9.92 9.44
C ALA A 76 8.70 -11.03 9.13
N TYR A 77 7.42 -10.75 9.25
CA TYR A 77 6.34 -11.69 8.92
C TYR A 77 5.91 -11.65 7.45
N LEU A 78 6.32 -10.63 6.70
CA LEU A 78 6.00 -10.51 5.27
C LEU A 78 6.79 -11.55 4.46
N ARG A 79 6.08 -12.32 3.62
CA ARG A 79 6.66 -13.37 2.75
C ARG A 79 6.65 -12.96 1.29
N SER A 80 5.55 -12.35 0.83
CA SER A 80 5.45 -11.79 -0.51
C SER A 80 4.59 -10.54 -0.51
N PHE A 81 4.89 -9.65 -1.45
CA PHE A 81 4.13 -8.44 -1.68
C PHE A 81 4.26 -8.06 -3.15
N GLU A 82 3.14 -8.02 -3.84
CA GLU A 82 3.08 -7.65 -5.25
C GLU A 82 1.93 -6.70 -5.52
N VAL A 83 2.09 -5.84 -6.50
CA VAL A 83 1.06 -4.90 -6.93
C VAL A 83 0.98 -4.82 -8.46
N LYS A 84 -0.22 -4.49 -8.93
CA LYS A 84 -0.50 -4.08 -10.29
C LYS A 84 -0.83 -2.59 -10.29
N PHE A 85 -0.09 -1.82 -11.08
CA PHE A 85 -0.32 -0.39 -11.26
C PHE A 85 -1.49 -0.19 -12.23
N GLY A 86 -2.51 0.53 -11.79
CA GLY A 86 -3.72 0.82 -12.56
C GLY A 86 -3.69 2.22 -13.15
N ALA A 87 -3.90 3.23 -12.33
CA ALA A 87 -3.99 4.62 -12.76
C ALA A 87 -2.93 5.51 -12.09
N ILE A 88 -2.57 6.59 -12.78
CA ILE A 88 -1.65 7.62 -12.27
C ILE A 88 -2.25 8.31 -11.05
N VAL A 89 -1.44 8.58 -10.04
CA VAL A 89 -1.79 9.42 -8.90
C VAL A 89 -1.30 10.84 -9.15
N LYS A 90 -2.22 11.79 -9.23
CA LYS A 90 -1.97 13.20 -9.54
C LYS A 90 -1.70 14.02 -8.30
N LEU A 91 -1.10 15.19 -8.46
CA LEU A 91 -0.99 16.18 -7.38
C LEU A 91 -2.35 16.50 -6.77
N GLY A 92 -2.40 16.61 -5.45
CA GLY A 92 -3.64 16.86 -4.70
C GLY A 92 -4.50 15.63 -4.45
N GLU A 93 -4.25 14.50 -5.11
CA GLU A 93 -4.95 13.25 -4.78
C GLU A 93 -4.45 12.70 -3.45
N GLN A 94 -5.39 12.19 -2.67
CA GLN A 94 -5.15 11.53 -1.40
C GLN A 94 -5.31 10.03 -1.58
N LEU A 95 -4.29 9.24 -1.27
CA LEU A 95 -4.40 7.78 -1.31
C LEU A 95 -4.98 7.23 -0.02
N ILE A 96 -5.93 6.33 -0.19
CA ILE A 96 -6.59 5.54 0.83
C ILE A 96 -6.23 4.09 0.54
N CYS A 97 -5.46 3.48 1.45
CA CYS A 97 -4.95 2.12 1.32
C CYS A 97 -5.74 1.19 2.25
N ASP A 98 -6.30 0.15 1.68
CA ASP A 98 -7.10 -0.86 2.37
C ASP A 98 -6.57 -2.27 2.12
N GLY A 99 -6.81 -3.15 3.08
CA GLY A 99 -6.49 -4.57 2.97
C GLY A 99 -7.60 -5.44 3.55
N GLU A 100 -7.88 -6.55 2.87
CA GLU A 100 -8.85 -7.54 3.29
C GLU A 100 -8.24 -8.94 3.22
N ILE A 101 -8.42 -9.73 4.28
CA ILE A 101 -7.96 -11.12 4.32
C ILE A 101 -8.82 -11.97 3.41
N THR A 102 -8.20 -12.60 2.42
CA THR A 102 -8.87 -13.44 1.42
C THR A 102 -8.65 -14.93 1.63
N ASP A 103 -7.57 -15.30 2.32
CA ASP A 103 -7.28 -16.69 2.66
C ASP A 103 -6.49 -16.78 3.97
N VAL A 104 -6.72 -17.85 4.73
CA VAL A 104 -6.00 -18.19 5.95
C VAL A 104 -5.69 -19.68 6.00
N GLY A 105 -4.47 -20.01 6.41
CA GLY A 105 -4.03 -21.40 6.58
C GLY A 105 -3.11 -21.53 7.79
N GLU A 106 -3.01 -22.73 8.35
CA GLU A 106 -2.07 -23.03 9.43
C GLU A 106 -0.82 -23.70 8.87
N GLN A 107 0.34 -23.27 9.35
CA GLN A 107 1.64 -23.84 9.04
C GLN A 107 2.43 -24.05 10.33
N GLY A 108 2.25 -25.21 10.95
CA GLY A 108 2.86 -25.50 12.26
C GLY A 108 2.35 -24.55 13.34
N ALA A 109 3.26 -23.80 13.97
CA ALA A 109 2.93 -22.80 14.99
C ALA A 109 2.56 -21.42 14.40
N ASN A 110 2.53 -21.29 13.10
CA ASN A 110 2.25 -20.05 12.38
C ASN A 110 0.92 -20.11 11.64
N ARG A 111 0.36 -18.93 11.40
CA ARG A 111 -0.76 -18.70 10.52
C ARG A 111 -0.28 -18.01 9.27
N ARG A 112 -0.53 -18.61 8.11
CA ARG A 112 -0.37 -17.98 6.81
C ARG A 112 -1.64 -17.20 6.49
N VAL A 113 -1.50 -15.95 6.08
CA VAL A 113 -2.61 -15.05 5.77
C VAL A 113 -2.35 -14.41 4.41
N VAL A 114 -3.31 -14.50 3.51
CA VAL A 114 -3.30 -13.82 2.22
C VAL A 114 -4.19 -12.59 2.32
N ILE A 115 -3.69 -11.46 1.85
CA ILE A 115 -4.33 -10.16 1.97
C ILE A 115 -4.45 -9.56 0.58
N ARG A 116 -5.68 -9.32 0.13
CA ARG A 116 -5.94 -8.46 -1.02
C ARG A 116 -5.74 -7.01 -0.61
N LEU A 117 -5.00 -6.26 -1.42
CA LEU A 117 -4.67 -4.86 -1.18
C LEU A 117 -5.27 -3.98 -2.26
N VAL A 118 -5.73 -2.81 -1.89
CA VAL A 118 -6.20 -1.79 -2.83
C VAL A 118 -5.80 -0.40 -2.34
N ALA A 119 -5.39 0.45 -3.27
CA ALA A 119 -5.25 1.89 -3.02
C ALA A 119 -6.16 2.65 -3.96
N THR A 120 -7.04 3.46 -3.40
CA THR A 120 -7.95 4.34 -4.13
C THR A 120 -7.60 5.80 -3.85
N ASN A 121 -8.07 6.72 -4.71
CA ASN A 121 -8.07 8.14 -4.37
C ASN A 121 -9.33 8.50 -3.55
N GLN A 122 -9.44 9.76 -3.13
CA GLN A 122 -10.58 10.28 -2.37
C GLN A 122 -11.93 10.21 -3.09
N SER A 123 -11.92 10.00 -4.41
CA SER A 123 -13.13 9.82 -5.24
C SER A 123 -13.50 8.35 -5.44
N GLY A 124 -12.71 7.41 -4.86
CA GLY A 124 -12.92 5.98 -5.00
C GLY A 124 -12.34 5.37 -6.29
N GLU A 125 -11.57 6.14 -7.07
CA GLU A 125 -10.86 5.60 -8.24
C GLU A 125 -9.72 4.70 -7.79
N GLU A 126 -9.70 3.46 -8.29
CA GLU A 126 -8.66 2.48 -7.99
C GLU A 126 -7.34 2.85 -8.70
N LYS A 127 -6.29 3.01 -7.94
CA LYS A 127 -4.95 3.36 -8.42
C LYS A 127 -4.00 2.17 -8.48
N LEU A 128 -4.04 1.31 -7.46
CA LEU A 128 -3.28 0.07 -7.38
C LEU A 128 -4.14 -1.03 -6.76
N VAL A 129 -3.89 -2.25 -7.21
CA VAL A 129 -4.35 -3.47 -6.55
C VAL A 129 -3.16 -4.37 -6.31
N GLY A 130 -3.23 -5.20 -5.28
CA GLY A 130 -2.15 -6.11 -5.00
C GLY A 130 -2.53 -7.22 -4.04
N GLU A 131 -1.54 -8.00 -3.70
CA GLU A 131 -1.64 -9.07 -2.74
C GLU A 131 -0.40 -9.09 -1.86
N ALA A 132 -0.59 -9.42 -0.60
CA ALA A 132 0.50 -9.74 0.30
C ALA A 132 0.25 -11.07 1.01
N VAL A 133 1.32 -11.78 1.30
CA VAL A 133 1.30 -12.98 2.15
C VAL A 133 2.12 -12.70 3.38
N VAL A 134 1.53 -12.90 4.55
CA VAL A 134 2.21 -12.85 5.83
C VAL A 134 2.12 -14.19 6.56
N GLU A 135 3.15 -14.53 7.31
CA GLU A 135 3.17 -15.65 8.23
C GLU A 135 3.48 -15.12 9.63
N LEU A 136 2.55 -15.30 10.54
CA LEU A 136 2.67 -14.79 11.90
C LEU A 136 2.40 -15.90 12.93
N PRO A 137 3.02 -15.82 14.11
CA PRO A 137 2.74 -16.76 15.19
C PRO A 137 1.25 -16.76 15.56
N LEU A 138 0.68 -17.93 15.82
CA LEU A 138 -0.70 -18.05 16.30
C LEU A 138 -0.96 -17.24 17.58
N SER A 139 0.08 -17.04 18.40
CA SER A 139 0.03 -16.25 19.63
C SER A 139 0.17 -14.74 19.43
N ALA A 140 0.50 -14.28 18.21
CA ALA A 140 0.63 -12.85 17.94
C ALA A 140 -0.71 -12.14 18.14
N THR A 141 -0.68 -10.91 18.69
CA THR A 141 -1.88 -10.08 18.86
C THR A 141 -1.93 -9.02 17.78
N ILE A 142 -2.98 -9.04 16.97
CA ILE A 142 -3.09 -8.29 15.72
C ILE A 142 -4.28 -7.33 15.76
N PRO A 143 -4.13 -6.05 15.35
CA PRO A 143 -5.25 -5.13 15.21
C PRO A 143 -6.09 -5.50 13.96
N VAL A 144 -7.41 -5.50 14.13
CA VAL A 144 -8.36 -5.61 13.02
C VAL A 144 -9.44 -4.54 13.17
N HIS A 145 -9.96 -4.02 12.05
CA HIS A 145 -11.22 -3.30 12.06
C HIS A 145 -12.38 -4.29 12.05
N GLY A 146 -13.38 -4.01 12.87
CA GLY A 146 -14.60 -4.83 12.91
C GLY A 146 -15.28 -4.89 11.54
N LYS A 147 -15.98 -5.99 11.33
CA LYS A 147 -16.84 -6.23 10.15
C LYS A 147 -17.93 -5.18 10.03
#